data_126e70123db11834f15c30ae53c21e77
#
_entry.id   126e70123db11834f15c30ae53c21e77
#
_cell.length_a   1.000
_cell.length_b   1.000
_cell.length_c   1.000
_cell.angle_alpha   90.00
_cell.angle_beta   90.00
_cell.angle_gamma   90.00
#
_symmetry.space_group_name_H-M   'P 1'
#
loop_
_entity.id
_entity.type
_entity.pdbx_description
1 polymer ?
#
loop_
_entity_poly.entity_id
_entity_poly.type
_entity_poly.pdbx_seq_one_letter_code
_entity_poly.pdbx_strand_id
1 'polypeptide(L)'
;MKDLQLTTLEQLKEYANGQVVELPPFAEGQPFVARMKRPSILGLVEQGKIPNILLSTAQSLFMGTKVKGEDEDAMLQNTLNVINILAEESFVSPTFEEIKEAGIQLTDDQLMFVFNYAQNGPKALKNFRSE
;
A
#
# COMPACT_ATOMS: atom_id res chain seq x y z
N MET A 1 -17.27 18.75 -23.14
CA MET A 1 -15.87 18.79 -22.73
C MET A 1 -15.76 19.35 -21.32
N LYS A 2 -15.05 18.65 -20.44
CA LYS A 2 -14.89 19.14 -19.07
C LYS A 2 -13.88 20.27 -19.02
N ASP A 3 -14.23 21.33 -18.31
CA ASP A 3 -13.28 22.38 -18.03
C ASP A 3 -12.29 21.90 -16.99
N LEU A 4 -11.01 21.97 -17.32
CA LEU A 4 -9.96 21.56 -16.40
C LEU A 4 -9.57 22.74 -15.52
N GLN A 5 -9.67 22.54 -14.23
CA GLN A 5 -9.26 23.55 -13.26
C GLN A 5 -7.98 23.10 -12.59
N LEU A 6 -7.12 24.07 -12.25
CA LEU A 6 -5.87 23.76 -11.56
C LEU A 6 -6.17 23.25 -10.15
N THR A 7 -5.44 22.21 -9.77
CA THR A 7 -5.51 21.69 -8.40
C THR A 7 -4.91 22.73 -7.45
N THR A 8 -5.62 23.02 -6.37
CA THR A 8 -5.15 24.01 -5.41
C THR A 8 -4.17 23.40 -4.42
N LEU A 9 -3.39 24.26 -3.76
CA LEU A 9 -2.47 23.83 -2.71
C LEU A 9 -3.22 23.13 -1.58
N GLU A 10 -4.40 23.61 -1.23
CA GLU A 10 -5.22 23.01 -0.19
C GLU A 10 -5.64 21.59 -0.55
N GLN A 11 -6.01 21.37 -1.80
CA GLN A 11 -6.34 20.02 -2.28
C GLN A 11 -5.14 19.09 -2.19
N LEU A 12 -3.95 19.59 -2.55
CA LEU A 12 -2.74 18.80 -2.44
C LEU A 12 -2.42 18.42 -1.00
N LYS A 13 -2.66 19.34 -0.06
CA LYS A 13 -2.48 19.05 1.37
C LYS A 13 -3.43 17.98 1.87
N GLU A 14 -4.65 17.96 1.35
CA GLU A 14 -5.61 16.92 1.69
C GLU A 14 -5.12 15.55 1.23
N TYR A 15 -4.55 15.48 0.03
CA TYR A 15 -3.98 14.21 -0.46
C TYR A 15 -2.81 13.76 0.41
N ALA A 16 -2.00 14.71 0.87
CA ALA A 16 -0.86 14.39 1.74
C ALA A 16 -1.31 13.83 3.09
N ASN A 17 -2.48 14.24 3.57
CA ASN A 17 -3.04 13.74 4.83
C ASN A 17 -3.68 12.37 4.69
N GLY A 18 -3.88 11.91 3.45
CA GLY A 18 -4.46 10.61 3.20
C GLY A 18 -5.98 10.62 3.15
N GLN A 19 -6.54 9.44 2.99
CA GLN A 19 -7.97 9.24 2.86
C GLN A 19 -8.44 8.18 3.84
N VAL A 20 -9.69 8.34 4.31
CA VAL A 20 -10.30 7.32 5.15
C VAL A 20 -10.79 6.20 4.23
N VAL A 21 -10.33 4.99 4.46
CA VAL A 21 -10.71 3.84 3.63
C VAL A 21 -11.11 2.68 4.53
N GLU A 22 -11.94 1.82 3.98
CA GLU A 22 -12.35 0.60 4.66
C GLU A 22 -11.60 -0.57 4.06
N LEU A 23 -10.86 -1.29 4.90
CA LEU A 23 -10.11 -2.47 4.51
C LEU A 23 -10.91 -3.73 4.82
N PRO A 24 -10.51 -4.88 4.26
CA PRO A 24 -11.10 -6.14 4.68
C PRO A 24 -10.99 -6.28 6.21
N PRO A 25 -12.04 -6.73 6.88
CA PRO A 25 -12.07 -6.73 8.35
C PRO A 25 -11.20 -7.84 8.94
N PHE A 26 -10.76 -7.63 10.18
CA PHE A 26 -10.09 -8.67 10.95
C PHE A 26 -11.09 -9.76 11.39
N ALA A 27 -12.32 -9.35 11.68
CA ALA A 27 -13.36 -10.25 12.13
C ALA A 27 -14.65 -9.90 11.40
N GLU A 28 -15.42 -10.93 11.08
CA GLU A 28 -16.69 -10.75 10.38
C GLU A 28 -17.61 -9.79 11.13
N GLY A 29 -18.18 -8.86 10.38
CA GLY A 29 -19.11 -7.89 10.92
C GLY A 29 -18.44 -6.72 11.65
N GLN A 30 -17.11 -6.68 11.67
CA GLN A 30 -16.37 -5.63 12.36
C GLN A 30 -15.51 -4.88 11.36
N PRO A 31 -15.97 -3.74 10.86
CA PRO A 31 -15.21 -3.03 9.84
C PRO A 31 -13.85 -2.55 10.35
N PHE A 32 -12.86 -2.62 9.48
CA PHE A 32 -11.54 -2.05 9.75
C PHE A 32 -11.39 -0.79 8.90
N VAL A 33 -11.39 0.34 9.56
CA VAL A 33 -11.34 1.63 8.87
C VAL A 33 -10.05 2.33 9.29
N ALA A 34 -9.33 2.85 8.31
CA ALA A 34 -8.06 3.52 8.58
C ALA A 34 -7.90 4.71 7.64
N ARG A 35 -7.10 5.67 8.09
CA ARG A 35 -6.66 6.73 7.19
C ARG A 35 -5.37 6.26 6.54
N MET A 36 -5.36 6.27 5.22
CA MET A 36 -4.22 5.75 4.45
C MET A 36 -3.81 6.78 3.40
N LYS A 37 -2.54 6.76 3.07
CA LYS A 37 -2.04 7.51 1.93
C LYS A 37 -1.38 6.52 0.97
N ARG A 38 -1.36 6.89 -0.30
CA ARG A 38 -0.80 6.04 -1.34
C ARG A 38 0.71 6.29 -1.42
N PRO A 39 1.54 5.31 -1.03
CA PRO A 39 2.99 5.47 -1.14
C PRO A 39 3.44 5.31 -2.58
N SER A 40 4.59 5.87 -2.91
CA SER A 40 5.21 5.70 -4.21
C SER A 40 6.39 4.75 -4.07
N ILE A 41 6.35 3.63 -4.79
CA ILE A 41 7.47 2.67 -4.76
C ILE A 41 8.74 3.35 -5.22
N LEU A 42 8.67 4.15 -6.29
CA LEU A 42 9.84 4.87 -6.78
C LEU A 42 10.33 5.90 -5.77
N GLY A 43 9.40 6.59 -5.10
CA GLY A 43 9.75 7.54 -4.06
C GLY A 43 10.44 6.88 -2.88
N LEU A 44 9.98 5.70 -2.49
CA LEU A 44 10.60 4.94 -1.39
C LEU A 44 12.01 4.48 -1.76
N VAL A 45 12.21 4.06 -3.01
CA VAL A 45 13.54 3.70 -3.49
C VAL A 45 14.46 4.93 -3.44
N GLU A 46 13.98 6.07 -3.91
CA GLU A 46 14.75 7.31 -3.93
C GLU A 46 15.14 7.75 -2.52
N GLN A 47 14.25 7.56 -1.55
CA GLN A 47 14.50 7.93 -0.16
C GLN A 47 15.33 6.90 0.61
N GLY A 48 15.70 5.80 -0.04
CA GLY A 48 16.50 4.74 0.59
C GLY A 48 15.72 3.90 1.58
N LYS A 49 14.41 3.93 1.53
CA LYS A 49 13.56 3.15 2.45
C LYS A 49 13.41 1.69 2.04
N ILE A 50 13.75 1.37 0.80
CA ILE A 50 13.74 -0.02 0.33
C ILE A 50 15.18 -0.52 0.30
N PRO A 51 15.51 -1.55 1.11
CA PRO A 51 16.87 -2.10 1.13
C PRO A 51 17.34 -2.55 -0.25
N ASN A 52 18.64 -2.43 -0.50
CA ASN A 52 19.22 -2.78 -1.79
C ASN A 52 18.86 -4.19 -2.25
N ILE A 53 18.80 -5.12 -1.31
CA ILE A 53 18.47 -6.52 -1.63
C ILE A 53 17.06 -6.67 -2.18
N LEU A 54 16.18 -5.68 -1.93
CA LEU A 54 14.79 -5.72 -2.38
C LEU A 54 14.53 -4.83 -3.60
N LEU A 55 15.56 -4.16 -4.14
CA LEU A 55 15.36 -3.23 -5.26
C LEU A 55 14.80 -3.91 -6.51
N SER A 56 15.32 -5.08 -6.89
CA SER A 56 14.77 -5.77 -8.07
C SER A 56 13.35 -6.23 -7.84
N THR A 57 13.03 -6.67 -6.63
CA THR A 57 11.65 -7.06 -6.30
C THR A 57 10.72 -5.87 -6.39
N ALA A 58 11.11 -4.73 -5.81
CA ALA A 58 10.30 -3.52 -5.86
C ALA A 58 10.07 -3.07 -7.30
N GLN A 59 11.11 -3.13 -8.13
CA GLN A 59 11.00 -2.77 -9.53
C GLN A 59 10.05 -3.70 -10.26
N SER A 60 10.14 -5.00 -10.01
CA SER A 60 9.26 -5.99 -10.64
C SER A 60 7.81 -5.76 -10.27
N LEU A 61 7.55 -5.46 -9.00
CA LEU A 61 6.19 -5.18 -8.55
C LEU A 61 5.63 -3.92 -9.21
N PHE A 62 6.47 -2.88 -9.32
CA PHE A 62 6.06 -1.64 -9.97
C PHE A 62 5.75 -1.86 -11.44
N MET A 63 6.57 -2.64 -12.13
CA MET A 63 6.44 -2.86 -13.57
C MET A 63 5.58 -4.07 -13.93
N GLY A 64 5.20 -4.87 -12.94
CA GLY A 64 4.39 -6.06 -13.19
C GLY A 64 5.16 -7.20 -13.86
N THR A 65 6.48 -7.23 -13.73
CA THR A 65 7.32 -8.25 -14.33
C THR A 65 7.84 -9.21 -13.26
N LYS A 66 8.37 -10.35 -13.69
CA LYS A 66 8.98 -11.31 -12.78
C LYS A 66 10.48 -11.10 -12.71
N VAL A 67 11.05 -11.29 -11.51
CA VAL A 67 12.50 -11.28 -11.33
C VAL A 67 13.07 -12.59 -11.87
N LYS A 68 14.04 -12.49 -12.76
CA LYS A 68 14.66 -13.68 -13.34
C LYS A 68 15.74 -14.24 -12.43
N GLY A 69 15.80 -15.56 -12.35
CA GLY A 69 16.87 -16.24 -11.64
C GLY A 69 16.67 -16.39 -10.15
N GLU A 70 15.55 -15.96 -9.62
CA GLU A 70 15.21 -16.11 -8.21
C GLU A 70 14.34 -17.35 -8.04
N ASP A 71 14.55 -18.13 -6.96
CA ASP A 71 13.65 -19.22 -6.70
C ASP A 71 12.33 -18.69 -6.13
N GLU A 72 11.28 -19.52 -6.17
CA GLU A 72 9.94 -19.09 -5.79
C GLU A 72 9.83 -18.70 -4.32
N ASP A 73 10.53 -19.40 -3.44
CA ASP A 73 10.46 -19.11 -2.02
C ASP A 73 11.12 -17.75 -1.70
N ALA A 74 12.28 -17.50 -2.29
CA ALA A 74 12.97 -16.22 -2.12
C ALA A 74 12.14 -15.08 -2.71
N MET A 75 11.52 -15.31 -3.86
CA MET A 75 10.68 -14.32 -4.50
C MET A 75 9.47 -13.97 -3.62
N LEU A 76 8.81 -14.97 -3.06
CA LEU A 76 7.68 -14.76 -2.18
C LEU A 76 8.08 -13.97 -0.95
N GLN A 77 9.19 -14.36 -0.32
CA GLN A 77 9.68 -13.68 0.88
C GLN A 77 10.02 -12.22 0.59
N ASN A 78 10.71 -11.96 -0.51
CA ASN A 78 11.06 -10.61 -0.90
C ASN A 78 9.84 -9.77 -1.22
N THR A 79 8.85 -10.37 -1.89
CA THR A 79 7.59 -9.69 -2.20
C THR A 79 6.87 -9.29 -0.92
N LEU A 80 6.78 -10.21 0.06
CA LEU A 80 6.13 -9.91 1.33
C LEU A 80 6.88 -8.79 2.07
N ASN A 81 8.20 -8.80 2.01
CA ASN A 81 8.98 -7.74 2.65
C ASN A 81 8.69 -6.37 2.04
N VAL A 82 8.59 -6.29 0.71
CA VAL A 82 8.23 -5.04 0.05
C VAL A 82 6.81 -4.61 0.41
N ILE A 83 5.87 -5.54 0.43
CA ILE A 83 4.48 -5.22 0.80
C ILE A 83 4.41 -4.69 2.23
N ASN A 84 5.20 -5.26 3.16
CA ASN A 84 5.25 -4.76 4.52
C ASN A 84 5.79 -3.33 4.59
N ILE A 85 6.80 -3.01 3.79
CA ILE A 85 7.32 -1.65 3.71
C ILE A 85 6.23 -0.71 3.19
N LEU A 86 5.49 -1.13 2.16
CA LEU A 86 4.38 -0.34 1.65
C LEU A 86 3.31 -0.13 2.73
N ALA A 87 3.03 -1.15 3.52
CA ALA A 87 2.05 -1.03 4.62
C ALA A 87 2.50 0.00 5.65
N GLU A 88 3.79 -0.04 6.04
CA GLU A 88 4.33 0.94 6.98
C GLU A 88 4.14 2.36 6.47
N GLU A 89 4.35 2.57 5.19
CA GLU A 89 4.27 3.91 4.59
C GLU A 89 2.84 4.32 4.26
N SER A 90 1.92 3.36 4.18
CA SER A 90 0.52 3.64 3.80
C SER A 90 -0.34 4.07 4.98
N PHE A 91 -0.14 3.47 6.15
CA PHE A 91 -1.03 3.72 7.29
C PHE A 91 -0.68 5.04 7.97
N VAL A 92 -1.65 5.94 7.99
CA VAL A 92 -1.52 7.23 8.66
C VAL A 92 -2.10 7.15 10.07
N SER A 93 -3.29 6.57 10.21
CA SER A 93 -3.97 6.41 11.50
C SER A 93 -4.97 5.26 11.42
N PRO A 94 -4.83 4.21 12.20
CA PRO A 94 -3.69 3.94 13.06
C PRO A 94 -2.39 3.76 12.25
N THR A 95 -1.25 4.02 12.88
CA THR A 95 0.02 3.76 12.22
C THR A 95 0.28 2.25 12.21
N PHE A 96 1.15 1.83 11.32
CA PHE A 96 1.52 0.41 11.26
C PHE A 96 2.11 -0.09 12.57
N GLU A 97 2.89 0.77 13.25
CA GLU A 97 3.45 0.43 14.55
C GLU A 97 2.38 0.25 15.60
N GLU A 98 1.34 1.09 15.60
CA GLU A 98 0.23 0.94 16.52
C GLU A 98 -0.50 -0.39 16.32
N ILE A 99 -0.63 -0.82 15.07
CA ILE A 99 -1.24 -2.12 14.77
C ILE A 99 -0.39 -3.25 15.36
N LYS A 100 0.93 -3.16 15.20
CA LYS A 100 1.84 -4.15 15.78
C LYS A 100 1.79 -4.16 17.30
N GLU A 101 1.72 -2.97 17.92
CA GLU A 101 1.65 -2.85 19.37
C GLU A 101 0.37 -3.46 19.93
N ALA A 102 -0.69 -3.47 19.15
CA ALA A 102 -1.94 -4.11 19.54
C ALA A 102 -1.82 -5.64 19.58
N GLY A 103 -0.71 -6.19 19.09
CA GLY A 103 -0.47 -7.63 19.11
C GLY A 103 -1.11 -8.38 17.96
N ILE A 104 -1.49 -7.69 16.88
CA ILE A 104 -2.11 -8.32 15.72
C ILE A 104 -1.27 -8.06 14.49
N GLN A 105 -1.47 -8.92 13.49
CA GLN A 105 -0.84 -8.77 12.19
C GLN A 105 -1.93 -8.57 11.14
N LEU A 106 -1.59 -7.85 10.08
CA LEU A 106 -2.51 -7.70 8.97
C LEU A 106 -2.78 -9.05 8.32
N THR A 107 -4.03 -9.28 7.95
CA THR A 107 -4.40 -10.51 7.25
C THR A 107 -3.89 -10.47 5.82
N ASP A 108 -3.90 -11.63 5.17
CA ASP A 108 -3.51 -11.72 3.76
C ASP A 108 -4.35 -10.80 2.90
N ASP A 109 -5.66 -10.75 3.13
CA ASP A 109 -6.56 -9.88 2.39
C ASP A 109 -6.22 -8.42 2.59
N GLN A 110 -5.87 -8.05 3.82
CA GLN A 110 -5.50 -6.67 4.14
C GLN A 110 -4.17 -6.29 3.46
N LEU A 111 -3.20 -7.19 3.47
CA LEU A 111 -1.93 -6.95 2.80
C LEU A 111 -2.12 -6.80 1.29
N MET A 112 -2.96 -7.63 0.70
CA MET A 112 -3.28 -7.50 -0.72
C MET A 112 -4.01 -6.19 -1.01
N PHE A 113 -4.89 -5.77 -0.11
CA PHE A 113 -5.55 -4.48 -0.24
C PHE A 113 -4.52 -3.35 -0.24
N VAL A 114 -3.58 -3.37 0.71
CA VAL A 114 -2.53 -2.36 0.78
C VAL A 114 -1.73 -2.31 -0.52
N PHE A 115 -1.34 -3.47 -1.04
CA PHE A 115 -0.59 -3.54 -2.27
C PHE A 115 -1.38 -2.94 -3.44
N ASN A 116 -2.63 -3.34 -3.58
CA ASN A 116 -3.49 -2.83 -4.66
C ASN A 116 -3.75 -1.33 -4.50
N TYR A 117 -3.92 -0.87 -3.28
CA TYR A 117 -4.13 0.54 -3.00
C TYR A 117 -2.90 1.36 -3.39
N ALA A 118 -1.70 0.86 -3.06
CA ALA A 118 -0.46 1.53 -3.43
C ALA A 118 -0.30 1.63 -4.95
N GLN A 119 -0.72 0.59 -5.67
CA GLN A 119 -0.61 0.56 -7.12
C GLN A 119 -1.69 1.36 -7.82
N ASN A 120 -2.92 1.22 -7.38
CA ASN A 120 -4.10 1.71 -8.10
C ASN A 120 -4.84 2.85 -7.39
N GLY A 121 -4.45 3.16 -6.15
CA GLY A 121 -5.11 4.19 -5.38
C GLY A 121 -6.57 3.88 -5.12
N PRO A 122 -7.46 4.88 -5.25
CA PRO A 122 -8.88 4.68 -4.95
C PRO A 122 -9.58 3.61 -5.77
N LYS A 123 -9.01 3.20 -6.89
CA LYS A 123 -9.61 2.13 -7.70
C LYS A 123 -9.62 0.79 -6.97
N ALA A 124 -8.66 0.57 -6.07
CA ALA A 124 -8.62 -0.66 -5.29
C ALA A 124 -9.86 -0.79 -4.43
N LEU A 125 -10.34 0.32 -3.89
CA LEU A 125 -11.53 0.34 -3.06
C LEU A 125 -12.76 -0.15 -3.83
N LYS A 126 -12.90 0.27 -5.07
CA LYS A 126 -14.00 -0.16 -5.92
C LYS A 126 -13.98 -1.66 -6.16
N ASN A 127 -12.81 -2.21 -6.40
CA ASN A 127 -12.67 -3.64 -6.69
C ASN A 127 -13.14 -4.50 -5.51
N PHE A 128 -12.91 -4.04 -4.30
CA PHE A 128 -13.35 -4.78 -3.12
C PHE A 128 -14.83 -4.59 -2.81
N ARG A 129 -15.44 -3.53 -3.30
CA ARG A 129 -16.85 -3.22 -3.02
C ARG A 129 -17.83 -3.67 -4.07
N SER A 130 -17.37 -3.96 -5.28
CA SER A 130 -18.27 -4.23 -6.40
C SER A 130 -18.53 -5.70 -6.60
N GLU A 131 -18.82 -6.40 -5.58
CA GLU A 131 -19.19 -7.81 -5.71
C GLU A 131 -20.65 -8.02 -5.93
#